data_6df586870fc472037950ce13069ff3c6
#
_entry.id   6df586870fc472037950ce13069ff3c6
#
_cell.length_a   1.000
_cell.length_b   1.000
_cell.length_c   1.000
_cell.angle_alpha   90.00
_cell.angle_beta   90.00
_cell.angle_gamma   90.00
#
_symmetry.space_group_name_H-M   'P 1'
#
loop_
_entity.id
_entity.type
_entity.pdbx_description
1 polymer ?
#
loop_
_entity_poly.entity_id
_entity_poly.type
_entity_poly.pdbx_seq_one_letter_code
_entity_poly.pdbx_strand_id
1 'polypeptide(L)'
;MRIKKVIVPILAAVILAVPFLAVTVKKISAANSLTVFKRVVIDAGHGGADGGAVGVKTGAIEAEINLAIAKFLKAEFENNGYVVIMTRVDENGLYGDESDGFKLRDLKKRVEIINSAKPEAVISVHINKYSLSSRRGAQVFFKPNSKDSEALARSVQNALNLMPTAKRTYRELSGDYYILRESNYPAIIAECGFLSNPDDEAMLQDENCQKALAAAIYGGANAYIEYVNA
;
A
#
# COMPACT_ATOMS: atom_id res chain seq x y z
N MET A 1 -62.68 -11.00 43.98
CA MET A 1 -62.74 -10.72 42.53
C MET A 1 -61.83 -9.55 42.14
N ARG A 2 -60.52 -9.55 42.53
CA ARG A 2 -59.58 -8.44 42.27
C ARG A 2 -58.25 -8.93 41.71
N ILE A 3 -57.98 -10.23 41.53
CA ILE A 3 -56.70 -10.79 41.10
C ILE A 3 -56.59 -10.84 39.57
N LYS A 4 -57.69 -10.94 38.79
CA LYS A 4 -57.69 -11.06 37.34
C LYS A 4 -57.29 -9.79 36.57
N LYS A 5 -57.32 -8.58 37.19
CA LYS A 5 -57.00 -7.32 36.46
C LYS A 5 -55.55 -6.92 36.51
N VAL A 6 -54.68 -7.58 37.28
CA VAL A 6 -53.28 -7.23 37.43
C VAL A 6 -52.38 -8.15 36.56
N ILE A 7 -52.85 -9.38 36.29
CA ILE A 7 -52.06 -10.38 35.55
C ILE A 7 -51.96 -10.04 34.04
N VAL A 8 -53.05 -9.50 33.45
CA VAL A 8 -53.08 -9.21 31.99
C VAL A 8 -52.07 -8.12 31.57
N PRO A 9 -51.93 -6.99 32.29
CA PRO A 9 -50.92 -5.98 31.88
C PRO A 9 -49.48 -6.45 32.11
N ILE A 10 -49.21 -7.32 33.09
CA ILE A 10 -47.88 -7.84 33.35
C ILE A 10 -47.47 -8.84 32.24
N LEU A 11 -48.40 -9.70 31.78
CA LEU A 11 -48.15 -10.64 30.69
C LEU A 11 -47.90 -9.91 29.35
N ALA A 12 -48.67 -8.84 29.07
CA ALA A 12 -48.52 -8.02 27.90
C ALA A 12 -47.16 -7.27 27.88
N ALA A 13 -46.68 -6.79 29.04
CA ALA A 13 -45.39 -6.13 29.17
C ALA A 13 -44.23 -7.12 28.96
N VAL A 14 -44.36 -8.36 29.41
CA VAL A 14 -43.33 -9.40 29.20
C VAL A 14 -43.26 -9.84 27.70
N ILE A 15 -44.42 -9.97 27.04
CA ILE A 15 -44.51 -10.37 25.63
C ILE A 15 -43.92 -9.29 24.69
N LEU A 16 -44.03 -8.00 25.05
CA LEU A 16 -43.44 -6.89 24.28
C LEU A 16 -41.94 -6.68 24.58
N ALA A 17 -41.48 -7.06 25.76
CA ALA A 17 -40.05 -6.90 26.12
C ALA A 17 -39.14 -7.94 25.47
N VAL A 18 -39.62 -9.16 25.22
CA VAL A 18 -38.82 -10.23 24.64
C VAL A 18 -38.35 -9.93 23.21
N PRO A 19 -39.21 -9.46 22.27
CA PRO A 19 -38.74 -9.13 20.93
C PRO A 19 -37.82 -7.90 20.90
N PHE A 20 -38.02 -6.93 21.81
CA PHE A 20 -37.14 -5.77 21.93
C PHE A 20 -35.75 -6.16 22.43
N LEU A 21 -35.66 -7.05 23.41
CA LEU A 21 -34.39 -7.59 23.92
C LEU A 21 -33.68 -8.43 22.85
N ALA A 22 -34.42 -9.24 22.07
CA ALA A 22 -33.84 -10.04 20.97
C ALA A 22 -33.28 -9.17 19.82
N VAL A 23 -33.95 -8.06 19.50
CA VAL A 23 -33.47 -7.10 18.48
C VAL A 23 -32.22 -6.37 18.98
N THR A 24 -32.19 -5.99 20.27
CA THR A 24 -31.01 -5.33 20.88
C THR A 24 -29.81 -6.27 20.93
N VAL A 25 -30.02 -7.55 21.30
CA VAL A 25 -28.96 -8.56 21.35
C VAL A 25 -28.43 -8.86 19.92
N LYS A 26 -29.31 -8.93 18.91
CA LYS A 26 -28.86 -9.07 17.52
C LYS A 26 -28.03 -7.86 17.04
N LYS A 27 -28.43 -6.63 17.42
CA LYS A 27 -27.64 -5.43 17.08
C LYS A 27 -26.29 -5.39 17.82
N ILE A 28 -26.23 -5.81 19.06
CA ILE A 28 -24.99 -5.89 19.84
C ILE A 28 -24.09 -7.01 19.29
N SER A 29 -24.67 -8.15 18.87
CA SER A 29 -23.89 -9.25 18.26
C SER A 29 -23.32 -8.87 16.88
N ALA A 30 -24.02 -8.03 16.11
CA ALA A 30 -23.50 -7.50 14.84
C ALA A 30 -22.44 -6.40 15.03
N ALA A 31 -22.45 -5.70 16.19
CA ALA A 31 -21.44 -4.69 16.52
C ALA A 31 -20.12 -5.29 17.07
N ASN A 32 -20.13 -6.57 17.46
CA ASN A 32 -18.94 -7.30 17.94
C ASN A 32 -18.28 -8.17 16.85
N SER A 33 -18.53 -7.94 15.58
CA SER A 33 -17.60 -8.45 14.58
C SER A 33 -16.27 -7.69 14.78
N LEU A 34 -15.26 -8.36 15.28
CA LEU A 34 -13.89 -7.84 15.31
C LEU A 34 -13.56 -7.36 13.89
N THR A 35 -13.55 -6.04 13.71
CA THR A 35 -13.10 -5.46 12.44
C THR A 35 -11.64 -5.84 12.30
N VAL A 36 -11.37 -6.87 11.53
CA VAL A 36 -9.99 -7.22 11.17
C VAL A 36 -9.54 -6.13 10.20
N PHE A 37 -8.79 -5.17 10.71
CA PHE A 37 -8.21 -4.13 9.87
C PHE A 37 -7.22 -4.77 8.91
N LYS A 38 -7.46 -4.60 7.61
CA LYS A 38 -6.50 -4.98 6.58
C LYS A 38 -5.23 -4.15 6.72
N ARG A 39 -4.07 -4.79 6.70
CA ARG A 39 -2.78 -4.13 6.85
C ARG A 39 -2.04 -4.09 5.53
N VAL A 40 -1.38 -2.98 5.24
CA VAL A 40 -0.46 -2.86 4.12
C VAL A 40 0.88 -2.30 4.60
N VAL A 41 1.95 -2.74 3.98
CA VAL A 41 3.26 -2.12 4.17
C VAL A 41 3.59 -1.30 2.94
N ILE A 42 3.96 -0.04 3.16
CA ILE A 42 4.48 0.86 2.14
C ILE A 42 5.97 1.07 2.44
N ASP A 43 6.79 0.67 1.50
CA ASP A 43 8.22 0.89 1.54
C ASP A 43 8.59 2.07 0.65
N ALA A 44 9.14 3.13 1.23
CA ALA A 44 9.72 4.24 0.48
C ALA A 44 11.19 3.91 0.19
N GLY A 45 11.50 3.52 -1.05
CA GLY A 45 12.84 3.08 -1.43
C GLY A 45 13.93 4.09 -1.13
N HIS A 46 15.17 3.61 -0.89
CA HIS A 46 16.33 4.43 -0.54
C HIS A 46 16.18 5.23 0.76
N GLY A 47 17.02 6.23 0.98
CA GLY A 47 17.01 7.14 2.14
C GLY A 47 18.38 7.39 2.73
N GLY A 48 18.58 8.56 3.33
CA GLY A 48 19.84 8.99 3.91
C GLY A 48 20.98 9.03 2.89
N ALA A 49 22.09 8.37 3.18
CA ALA A 49 23.26 8.29 2.28
C ALA A 49 22.97 7.56 0.96
N ASP A 50 21.90 6.75 0.88
CA ASP A 50 21.44 6.15 -0.36
C ASP A 50 20.36 7.01 -1.02
N GLY A 51 20.74 8.00 -1.78
CA GLY A 51 19.80 8.86 -2.51
C GLY A 51 19.09 8.18 -3.69
N GLY A 52 19.52 7.00 -4.11
CA GLY A 52 19.01 6.33 -5.32
C GLY A 52 19.45 7.00 -6.61
N ALA A 53 18.58 7.03 -7.61
CA ALA A 53 18.82 7.70 -8.88
C ALA A 53 18.77 9.23 -8.73
N VAL A 54 19.52 9.91 -9.63
CA VAL A 54 19.55 11.37 -9.70
C VAL A 54 19.02 11.80 -11.07
N GLY A 55 18.13 12.76 -11.07
CA GLY A 55 17.51 13.34 -12.25
C GLY A 55 18.50 14.01 -13.17
N VAL A 56 18.24 13.92 -14.47
CA VAL A 56 19.20 14.36 -15.51
C VAL A 56 19.08 15.85 -15.82
N LYS A 57 17.99 16.52 -15.44
CA LYS A 57 17.74 17.96 -15.70
C LYS A 57 17.90 18.81 -14.46
N THR A 58 17.28 18.42 -13.36
CA THR A 58 17.18 19.23 -12.14
C THR A 58 18.06 18.69 -11.02
N GLY A 59 18.55 17.46 -11.14
CA GLY A 59 19.24 16.77 -10.07
C GLY A 59 18.29 16.22 -8.99
N ALA A 60 17.01 16.08 -9.29
CA ALA A 60 16.01 15.53 -8.37
C ALA A 60 16.45 14.17 -7.81
N ILE A 61 16.29 13.95 -6.53
CA ILE A 61 16.77 12.75 -5.82
C ILE A 61 15.61 11.75 -5.68
N GLU A 62 15.84 10.52 -6.10
CA GLU A 62 14.85 9.44 -6.05
C GLU A 62 14.27 9.23 -4.64
N ALA A 63 15.12 9.15 -3.63
CA ALA A 63 14.68 8.90 -2.25
C ALA A 63 13.66 9.93 -1.72
N GLU A 64 13.81 11.21 -2.12
CA GLU A 64 12.89 12.28 -1.72
C GLU A 64 11.52 12.11 -2.38
N ILE A 65 11.51 11.81 -3.68
CA ILE A 65 10.27 11.61 -4.45
C ILE A 65 9.58 10.32 -4.01
N ASN A 66 10.32 9.24 -3.76
CA ASN A 66 9.76 7.99 -3.22
C ASN A 66 9.03 8.24 -1.90
N LEU A 67 9.62 9.01 -0.99
CA LEU A 67 8.99 9.34 0.29
C LEU A 67 7.74 10.18 0.11
N ALA A 68 7.74 11.15 -0.81
CA ALA A 68 6.58 11.99 -1.09
C ALA A 68 5.41 11.15 -1.62
N ILE A 69 5.64 10.31 -2.65
CA ILE A 69 4.61 9.40 -3.21
C ILE A 69 4.13 8.41 -2.14
N ALA A 70 5.03 7.84 -1.34
CA ALA A 70 4.70 6.89 -0.28
C ALA A 70 3.80 7.53 0.80
N LYS A 71 4.01 8.80 1.14
CA LYS A 71 3.15 9.54 2.09
C LYS A 71 1.74 9.77 1.52
N PHE A 72 1.60 10.10 0.24
CA PHE A 72 0.30 10.21 -0.42
C PHE A 72 -0.39 8.84 -0.49
N LEU A 73 0.34 7.78 -0.83
CA LEU A 73 -0.17 6.42 -0.87
C LEU A 73 -0.65 5.95 0.52
N LYS A 74 0.08 6.30 1.58
CA LYS A 74 -0.35 6.06 2.96
C LYS A 74 -1.70 6.71 3.23
N ALA A 75 -1.86 7.98 2.87
CA ALA A 75 -3.12 8.70 3.08
C ALA A 75 -4.29 8.05 2.33
N GLU A 76 -4.08 7.59 1.08
CA GLU A 76 -5.10 6.85 0.32
C GLU A 76 -5.56 5.58 1.05
N PHE A 77 -4.64 4.77 1.53
CA PHE A 77 -4.99 3.55 2.28
C PHE A 77 -5.68 3.86 3.62
N GLU A 78 -5.16 4.79 4.41
CA GLU A 78 -5.73 5.14 5.73
C GLU A 78 -7.13 5.74 5.62
N ASN A 79 -7.38 6.60 4.62
CA ASN A 79 -8.69 7.16 4.34
C ASN A 79 -9.73 6.09 3.95
N ASN A 80 -9.28 4.91 3.52
CA ASN A 80 -10.11 3.77 3.17
C ASN A 80 -10.07 2.63 4.21
N GLY A 81 -9.66 2.93 5.45
CA GLY A 81 -9.78 2.04 6.60
C GLY A 81 -8.70 0.98 6.76
N TYR A 82 -7.58 1.11 6.04
CA TYR A 82 -6.42 0.25 6.21
C TYR A 82 -5.52 0.71 7.34
N VAL A 83 -4.84 -0.23 7.97
CA VAL A 83 -3.68 0.05 8.84
C VAL A 83 -2.43 0.05 7.97
N VAL A 84 -1.74 1.18 7.92
CA VAL A 84 -0.53 1.34 7.12
C VAL A 84 0.71 1.34 7.99
N ILE A 85 1.68 0.50 7.62
CA ILE A 85 3.02 0.49 8.19
C ILE A 85 3.99 0.99 7.11
N MET A 86 4.70 2.09 7.38
CA MET A 86 5.77 2.54 6.51
C MET A 86 7.12 2.00 6.99
N THR A 87 8.00 1.63 6.07
CA THR A 87 9.37 1.22 6.43
C THR A 87 10.18 2.40 6.94
N ARG A 88 10.06 3.59 6.33
CA ARG A 88 10.60 4.86 6.81
C ARG A 88 9.57 5.98 6.63
N VAL A 89 9.64 7.01 7.47
CA VAL A 89 8.69 8.14 7.50
C VAL A 89 9.37 9.49 7.28
N ASP A 90 10.70 9.49 7.28
CA ASP A 90 11.56 10.66 7.10
C ASP A 90 12.64 10.40 6.02
N GLU A 91 13.57 11.32 5.87
CA GLU A 91 14.63 11.29 4.85
C GLU A 91 15.71 10.26 5.14
N ASN A 92 15.79 9.72 6.36
CA ASN A 92 16.83 8.79 6.76
C ASN A 92 16.64 7.39 6.16
N GLY A 93 17.76 6.66 6.04
CA GLY A 93 17.74 5.20 5.84
C GLY A 93 17.62 4.45 7.16
N LEU A 94 17.51 3.13 7.07
CA LEU A 94 17.34 2.24 8.23
C LEU A 94 18.65 1.50 8.62
N TYR A 95 19.77 1.92 8.09
CA TYR A 95 21.06 1.22 8.18
C TYR A 95 21.84 1.49 9.48
N GLY A 96 21.44 2.47 10.27
CA GLY A 96 22.17 2.95 11.45
C GLY A 96 23.31 3.89 11.08
N ASP A 97 24.51 3.37 10.88
CA ASP A 97 25.69 4.11 10.42
C ASP A 97 26.00 3.85 8.93
N GLU A 98 26.87 4.67 8.33
CA GLU A 98 27.25 4.59 6.91
C GLU A 98 28.48 3.69 6.66
N SER A 99 28.83 2.80 7.60
CA SER A 99 29.93 1.86 7.42
C SER A 99 29.65 0.87 6.28
N ASP A 100 30.71 0.13 5.87
CA ASP A 100 30.61 -0.85 4.80
C ASP A 100 29.40 -1.78 4.92
N GLY A 101 28.72 -2.00 3.81
CA GLY A 101 27.53 -2.85 3.75
C GLY A 101 26.24 -2.19 4.27
N PHE A 102 26.22 -0.86 4.49
CA PHE A 102 25.03 -0.14 4.99
C PHE A 102 23.78 -0.39 4.14
N LYS A 103 23.89 -0.46 2.82
CA LYS A 103 22.74 -0.76 1.93
C LYS A 103 22.10 -2.13 2.22
N LEU A 104 22.90 -3.15 2.51
CA LEU A 104 22.39 -4.46 2.86
C LEU A 104 21.74 -4.45 4.25
N ARG A 105 22.29 -3.69 5.21
CA ARG A 105 21.66 -3.52 6.53
C ARG A 105 20.31 -2.83 6.41
N ASP A 106 20.22 -1.79 5.58
CA ASP A 106 18.97 -1.10 5.27
C ASP A 106 17.91 -2.06 4.72
N LEU A 107 18.25 -2.82 3.67
CA LEU A 107 17.35 -3.80 3.07
C LEU A 107 16.90 -4.88 4.07
N LYS A 108 17.82 -5.38 4.91
CA LYS A 108 17.46 -6.35 5.96
C LYS A 108 16.46 -5.77 6.95
N LYS A 109 16.65 -4.50 7.35
CA LYS A 109 15.73 -3.84 8.29
C LYS A 109 14.35 -3.61 7.68
N ARG A 110 14.27 -3.25 6.40
CA ARG A 110 13.00 -3.15 5.66
C ARG A 110 12.27 -4.50 5.65
N VAL A 111 12.96 -5.57 5.31
CA VAL A 111 12.39 -6.94 5.31
C VAL A 111 11.93 -7.37 6.70
N GLU A 112 12.67 -7.04 7.76
CA GLU A 112 12.25 -7.29 9.14
C GLU A 112 10.92 -6.61 9.46
N ILE A 113 10.76 -5.31 9.11
CA ILE A 113 9.51 -4.56 9.29
C ILE A 113 8.37 -5.20 8.51
N ILE A 114 8.60 -5.51 7.22
CA ILE A 114 7.62 -6.15 6.34
C ILE A 114 7.11 -7.46 6.94
N ASN A 115 8.02 -8.37 7.29
CA ASN A 115 7.66 -9.70 7.75
C ASN A 115 7.01 -9.67 9.15
N SER A 116 7.40 -8.72 10.00
CA SER A 116 6.78 -8.52 11.32
C SER A 116 5.36 -7.96 11.24
N ALA A 117 5.07 -7.14 10.23
CA ALA A 117 3.77 -6.49 10.03
C ALA A 117 2.66 -7.47 9.61
N LYS A 118 3.01 -8.57 8.94
CA LYS A 118 2.06 -9.56 8.37
C LYS A 118 0.99 -8.89 7.50
N PRO A 119 1.37 -8.17 6.44
CA PRO A 119 0.43 -7.38 5.63
C PRO A 119 -0.29 -8.24 4.57
N GLU A 120 -1.42 -7.72 4.07
CA GLU A 120 -2.13 -8.23 2.88
C GLU A 120 -1.32 -7.97 1.59
N ALA A 121 -0.59 -6.86 1.56
CA ALA A 121 0.26 -6.46 0.43
C ALA A 121 1.43 -5.59 0.89
N VAL A 122 2.54 -5.70 0.17
CA VAL A 122 3.73 -4.86 0.30
C VAL A 122 3.93 -4.08 -0.99
N ILE A 123 4.05 -2.77 -0.88
CA ILE A 123 4.26 -1.87 -2.02
C ILE A 123 5.52 -1.06 -1.77
N SER A 124 6.58 -1.38 -2.50
CA SER A 124 7.83 -0.61 -2.49
C SER A 124 7.78 0.43 -3.61
N VAL A 125 7.90 1.70 -3.25
CA VAL A 125 7.83 2.84 -4.16
C VAL A 125 9.24 3.23 -4.57
N HIS A 126 9.48 3.25 -5.88
CA HIS A 126 10.78 3.55 -6.50
C HIS A 126 10.62 4.41 -7.75
N ILE A 127 11.75 4.92 -8.25
CA ILE A 127 11.84 5.58 -9.54
C ILE A 127 13.05 5.03 -10.30
N ASN A 128 12.79 4.59 -11.50
CA ASN A 128 13.77 3.91 -12.33
C ASN A 128 14.82 4.88 -12.92
N LYS A 129 15.94 4.32 -13.34
CA LYS A 129 16.94 4.98 -14.18
C LYS A 129 17.42 4.01 -15.24
N TYR A 130 17.49 4.46 -16.49
CA TYR A 130 17.92 3.64 -17.60
C TYR A 130 18.89 4.39 -18.51
N SER A 131 19.77 3.66 -19.22
CA SER A 131 20.76 4.28 -20.10
C SER A 131 20.15 5.05 -21.28
N LEU A 132 18.96 4.64 -21.75
CA LEU A 132 18.24 5.32 -22.82
C LEU A 132 17.22 6.31 -22.22
N SER A 133 17.44 7.59 -22.47
CA SER A 133 16.53 8.67 -22.01
C SER A 133 15.12 8.61 -22.64
N SER A 134 14.92 7.81 -23.68
CA SER A 134 13.60 7.56 -24.28
C SER A 134 12.71 6.59 -23.48
N ARG A 135 13.27 5.90 -22.48
CA ARG A 135 12.48 5.08 -21.56
C ARG A 135 11.70 5.98 -20.62
N ARG A 136 10.38 5.72 -20.49
CA ARG A 136 9.45 6.55 -19.70
C ARG A 136 8.23 5.75 -19.26
N GLY A 137 7.54 6.26 -18.25
CA GLY A 137 6.30 5.69 -17.70
C GLY A 137 6.52 4.65 -16.61
N ALA A 138 5.46 4.30 -15.88
CA ALA A 138 5.54 3.44 -14.71
C ALA A 138 5.64 1.95 -15.06
N GLN A 139 6.45 1.20 -14.30
CA GLN A 139 6.70 -0.23 -14.47
C GLN A 139 6.65 -0.95 -13.13
N VAL A 140 5.85 -2.02 -13.02
CA VAL A 140 5.75 -2.80 -11.79
C VAL A 140 6.52 -4.10 -11.87
N PHE A 141 7.27 -4.40 -10.81
CA PHE A 141 8.02 -5.64 -10.65
C PHE A 141 7.47 -6.47 -9.50
N PHE A 142 7.55 -7.81 -9.66
CA PHE A 142 7.07 -8.76 -8.65
C PHE A 142 8.06 -9.91 -8.42
N LYS A 143 7.89 -10.62 -7.29
CA LYS A 143 8.69 -11.78 -6.90
C LYS A 143 8.49 -12.92 -7.91
N PRO A 144 9.57 -13.48 -8.51
CA PRO A 144 9.47 -14.66 -9.37
C PRO A 144 8.76 -15.82 -8.67
N ASN A 145 7.97 -16.58 -9.41
CA ASN A 145 7.24 -17.76 -8.93
C ASN A 145 6.22 -17.51 -7.80
N SER A 146 5.77 -16.25 -7.62
CA SER A 146 4.72 -15.88 -6.67
C SER A 146 3.48 -15.44 -7.43
N LYS A 147 2.43 -16.29 -7.47
CA LYS A 147 1.16 -15.97 -8.14
C LYS A 147 0.46 -14.77 -7.50
N ASP A 148 0.53 -14.64 -6.18
CA ASP A 148 -0.12 -13.53 -5.45
C ASP A 148 0.59 -12.21 -5.73
N SER A 149 1.95 -12.20 -5.72
CA SER A 149 2.72 -11.02 -6.10
C SER A 149 2.51 -10.64 -7.57
N GLU A 150 2.38 -11.62 -8.48
CA GLU A 150 2.07 -11.38 -9.90
C GLU A 150 0.68 -10.77 -10.07
N ALA A 151 -0.34 -11.30 -9.36
CA ALA A 151 -1.70 -10.79 -9.41
C ALA A 151 -1.78 -9.35 -8.88
N LEU A 152 -1.12 -9.06 -7.74
CA LEU A 152 -0.99 -7.71 -7.20
C LEU A 152 -0.31 -6.77 -8.20
N ALA A 153 0.83 -7.20 -8.77
CA ALA A 153 1.58 -6.41 -9.75
C ALA A 153 0.77 -6.10 -10.99
N ARG A 154 0.04 -7.08 -11.52
CA ARG A 154 -0.84 -6.92 -12.68
C ARG A 154 -1.95 -5.92 -12.42
N SER A 155 -2.57 -5.99 -11.25
CA SER A 155 -3.64 -5.07 -10.87
C SER A 155 -3.13 -3.63 -10.77
N VAL A 156 -1.97 -3.42 -10.11
CA VAL A 156 -1.34 -2.10 -9.99
C VAL A 156 -0.83 -1.59 -11.34
N GLN A 157 -0.18 -2.44 -12.14
CA GLN A 157 0.30 -2.05 -13.48
C GLN A 157 -0.86 -1.60 -14.40
N ASN A 158 -1.98 -2.32 -14.36
CA ASN A 158 -3.17 -1.95 -15.13
C ASN A 158 -3.70 -0.57 -14.71
N ALA A 159 -3.77 -0.29 -13.41
CA ALA A 159 -4.20 1.01 -12.90
C ALA A 159 -3.25 2.14 -13.34
N LEU A 160 -1.94 1.93 -13.27
CA LEU A 160 -0.94 2.88 -13.75
C LEU A 160 -1.01 3.11 -15.26
N ASN A 161 -1.29 2.07 -16.05
CA ASN A 161 -1.45 2.19 -17.50
C ASN A 161 -2.70 3.00 -17.91
N LEU A 162 -3.69 3.10 -17.04
CA LEU A 162 -4.93 3.87 -17.26
C LEU A 162 -4.80 5.35 -16.88
N MET A 163 -3.69 5.76 -16.28
CA MET A 163 -3.48 7.16 -15.93
C MET A 163 -3.47 8.07 -17.18
N PRO A 164 -4.09 9.25 -17.15
CA PRO A 164 -4.06 10.18 -18.29
C PRO A 164 -2.64 10.61 -18.70
N THR A 165 -1.71 10.57 -17.73
CA THR A 165 -0.29 10.88 -17.95
C THR A 165 0.51 9.70 -18.49
N ALA A 166 -0.06 8.50 -18.53
CA ALA A 166 0.61 7.32 -19.06
C ALA A 166 0.90 7.48 -20.57
N LYS A 167 2.16 7.63 -20.92
CA LYS A 167 2.61 7.77 -22.33
C LYS A 167 3.00 6.43 -22.94
N ARG A 168 3.11 5.39 -22.11
CA ARG A 168 3.38 4.00 -22.50
C ARG A 168 2.63 3.06 -21.57
N THR A 169 2.19 1.95 -22.10
CA THR A 169 1.65 0.83 -21.34
C THR A 169 2.68 -0.27 -21.23
N TYR A 170 2.75 -0.88 -20.05
CA TYR A 170 3.65 -1.99 -19.76
C TYR A 170 2.86 -3.18 -19.22
N ARG A 171 3.46 -4.35 -19.25
CA ARG A 171 3.09 -5.48 -18.43
C ARG A 171 3.96 -5.50 -17.19
N GLU A 172 3.45 -6.08 -16.12
CA GLU A 172 4.24 -6.43 -14.95
C GLU A 172 5.42 -7.34 -15.32
N LEU A 173 6.53 -7.20 -14.63
CA LEU A 173 7.74 -8.00 -14.87
C LEU A 173 8.17 -8.70 -13.58
N SER A 174 8.64 -9.94 -13.70
CA SER A 174 9.35 -10.57 -12.59
C SER A 174 10.74 -9.96 -12.41
N GLY A 175 11.17 -9.76 -11.15
CA GLY A 175 12.47 -9.21 -10.83
C GLY A 175 13.07 -9.81 -9.56
N ASP A 176 14.36 -10.11 -9.59
CA ASP A 176 15.09 -10.64 -8.42
C ASP A 176 15.65 -9.50 -7.57
N TYR A 177 14.74 -8.80 -6.89
CA TYR A 177 15.08 -7.76 -5.93
C TYR A 177 15.08 -8.32 -4.51
N TYR A 178 16.02 -7.89 -3.67
CA TYR A 178 16.18 -8.39 -2.31
C TYR A 178 14.88 -8.30 -1.50
N ILE A 179 14.22 -7.13 -1.51
CA ILE A 179 12.98 -6.90 -0.76
C ILE A 179 11.83 -7.81 -1.23
N LEU A 180 11.75 -8.08 -2.54
CA LEU A 180 10.74 -8.99 -3.09
C LEU A 180 11.05 -10.44 -2.70
N ARG A 181 12.32 -10.86 -2.83
CA ARG A 181 12.75 -12.23 -2.57
C ARG A 181 12.57 -12.64 -1.12
N GLU A 182 12.92 -11.74 -0.19
CA GLU A 182 12.90 -12.01 1.25
C GLU A 182 11.54 -11.70 1.91
N SER A 183 10.59 -11.09 1.20
CA SER A 183 9.23 -10.91 1.70
C SER A 183 8.48 -12.24 1.73
N ASN A 184 7.81 -12.51 2.86
CA ASN A 184 6.91 -13.65 3.03
C ASN A 184 5.47 -13.36 2.55
N TYR A 185 5.20 -12.16 2.08
CA TYR A 185 3.88 -11.65 1.70
C TYR A 185 3.86 -11.20 0.24
N PRO A 186 2.67 -11.07 -0.38
CA PRO A 186 2.57 -10.50 -1.72
C PRO A 186 3.24 -9.14 -1.79
N ALA A 187 4.28 -9.01 -2.63
CA ALA A 187 5.15 -7.84 -2.67
C ALA A 187 5.45 -7.41 -4.10
N ILE A 188 5.44 -6.10 -4.30
CA ILE A 188 5.78 -5.45 -5.57
C ILE A 188 6.74 -4.28 -5.36
N ILE A 189 7.49 -3.96 -6.43
CA ILE A 189 8.16 -2.68 -6.59
C ILE A 189 7.43 -1.92 -7.69
N ALA A 190 6.94 -0.73 -7.38
CA ALA A 190 6.33 0.20 -8.32
C ALA A 190 7.36 1.27 -8.70
N GLU A 191 7.95 1.11 -9.88
CA GLU A 191 8.81 2.11 -10.52
C GLU A 191 7.91 3.15 -11.16
N CYS A 192 7.76 4.32 -10.52
CA CYS A 192 6.75 5.33 -10.88
C CYS A 192 7.08 6.12 -12.14
N GLY A 193 8.26 5.95 -12.72
CA GLY A 193 8.77 6.64 -13.93
C GLY A 193 10.28 6.53 -14.00
N PHE A 194 10.91 7.33 -14.88
CA PHE A 194 12.36 7.28 -15.12
C PHE A 194 13.00 8.64 -14.90
N LEU A 195 13.88 8.79 -13.92
CA LEU A 195 14.69 10.01 -13.72
C LEU A 195 15.71 10.26 -14.84
N SER A 196 15.96 9.26 -15.69
CA SER A 196 16.74 9.43 -16.92
C SER A 196 15.96 10.05 -18.09
N ASN A 197 14.63 10.20 -17.97
CA ASN A 197 13.78 10.85 -18.96
C ASN A 197 13.36 12.24 -18.47
N PRO A 198 13.63 13.33 -19.22
CA PRO A 198 13.34 14.69 -18.77
C PRO A 198 11.86 14.98 -18.50
N ASP A 199 10.96 14.36 -19.28
CA ASP A 199 9.52 14.56 -19.11
C ASP A 199 9.00 13.82 -17.85
N ASP A 200 9.48 12.59 -17.61
CA ASP A 200 9.16 11.84 -16.40
C ASP A 200 9.73 12.54 -15.15
N GLU A 201 10.98 13.05 -15.23
CA GLU A 201 11.61 13.81 -14.14
C GLU A 201 10.76 15.04 -13.76
N ALA A 202 10.29 15.80 -14.75
CA ALA A 202 9.41 16.95 -14.50
C ALA A 202 8.07 16.53 -13.88
N MET A 203 7.46 15.47 -14.41
CA MET A 203 6.20 14.90 -13.90
C MET A 203 6.34 14.41 -12.45
N LEU A 204 7.42 13.71 -12.14
CA LEU A 204 7.67 13.11 -10.82
C LEU A 204 7.89 14.16 -9.72
N GLN A 205 8.29 15.40 -10.08
CA GLN A 205 8.42 16.53 -9.15
C GLN A 205 7.12 17.29 -8.96
N ASP A 206 6.10 17.09 -9.80
CA ASP A 206 4.79 17.70 -9.65
C ASP A 206 3.94 16.96 -8.60
N GLU A 207 3.50 17.69 -7.57
CA GLU A 207 2.74 17.12 -6.45
C GLU A 207 1.40 16.49 -6.90
N ASN A 208 0.73 17.08 -7.90
CA ASN A 208 -0.52 16.52 -8.41
C ASN A 208 -0.28 15.20 -9.14
N CYS A 209 0.84 15.07 -9.86
CA CYS A 209 1.26 13.82 -10.48
C CYS A 209 1.64 12.77 -9.42
N GLN A 210 2.33 13.16 -8.34
CA GLN A 210 2.65 12.25 -7.22
C GLN A 210 1.37 11.72 -6.55
N LYS A 211 0.39 12.58 -6.31
CA LYS A 211 -0.94 12.19 -5.79
C LYS A 211 -1.68 11.26 -6.75
N ALA A 212 -1.65 11.54 -8.04
CA ALA A 212 -2.29 10.70 -9.06
C ALA A 212 -1.63 9.30 -9.14
N LEU A 213 -0.30 9.22 -9.04
CA LEU A 213 0.44 7.95 -8.96
C LEU A 213 0.03 7.17 -7.71
N ALA A 214 -0.02 7.83 -6.54
CA ALA A 214 -0.44 7.22 -5.29
C ALA A 214 -1.86 6.67 -5.38
N ALA A 215 -2.80 7.44 -5.91
CA ALA A 215 -4.20 7.02 -6.11
C ALA A 215 -4.32 5.83 -7.07
N ALA A 216 -3.54 5.81 -8.17
CA ALA A 216 -3.53 4.69 -9.10
C ALA A 216 -2.95 3.41 -8.47
N ILE A 217 -1.85 3.51 -7.73
CA ILE A 217 -1.24 2.39 -7.00
C ILE A 217 -2.22 1.86 -5.95
N TYR A 218 -2.84 2.75 -5.17
CA TYR A 218 -3.88 2.39 -4.20
C TYR A 218 -5.03 1.64 -4.89
N GLY A 219 -5.59 2.20 -5.96
CA GLY A 219 -6.73 1.59 -6.67
C GLY A 219 -6.43 0.18 -7.16
N GLY A 220 -5.25 -0.04 -7.75
CA GLY A 220 -4.81 -1.36 -8.19
C GLY A 220 -4.58 -2.33 -7.03
N ALA A 221 -3.91 -1.89 -5.97
CA ALA A 221 -3.64 -2.74 -4.82
C ALA A 221 -4.92 -3.08 -4.03
N ASN A 222 -5.83 -2.11 -3.86
CA ASN A 222 -7.12 -2.33 -3.23
C ASN A 222 -7.96 -3.34 -4.01
N ALA A 223 -8.03 -3.23 -5.34
CA ALA A 223 -8.75 -4.18 -6.18
C ALA A 223 -8.22 -5.62 -6.02
N TYR A 224 -6.91 -5.80 -5.91
CA TYR A 224 -6.31 -7.10 -5.60
C TYR A 224 -6.71 -7.59 -4.21
N ILE A 225 -6.54 -6.75 -3.17
CA ILE A 225 -6.82 -7.13 -1.77
C ILE A 225 -8.30 -7.49 -1.58
N GLU A 226 -9.23 -6.75 -2.19
CA GLU A 226 -10.66 -7.07 -2.15
C GLU A 226 -10.95 -8.41 -2.86
N TYR A 227 -10.32 -8.67 -4.01
CA TYR A 227 -10.51 -9.91 -4.76
C TYR A 227 -10.07 -11.16 -3.99
N VAL A 228 -8.91 -11.11 -3.29
CA VAL A 228 -8.38 -12.27 -2.56
C VAL A 228 -9.08 -12.50 -1.21
N ASN A 229 -9.83 -11.52 -0.70
CA ASN A 229 -10.59 -11.61 0.55
C ASN A 229 -12.10 -11.79 0.34
N ALA A 230 -12.56 -11.88 -0.92
CA ALA A 230 -13.97 -12.14 -1.29
C ALA A 230 -14.28 -13.63 -1.30
#